data_8b3d9f529209d067a2825e041e227168
#
_entry.id   8b3d9f529209d067a2825e041e227168
#
_cell.length_a   1.000
_cell.length_b   1.000
_cell.length_c   1.000
_cell.angle_alpha   90.00
_cell.angle_beta   90.00
_cell.angle_gamma   90.00
#
_symmetry.space_group_name_H-M   'P 1'
#
loop_
_entity.id
_entity.type
_entity.pdbx_description
1 polymer ?
#
loop_
_entity_poly.entity_id
_entity_poly.type
_entity_poly.pdbx_seq_one_letter_code
_entity_poly.pdbx_strand_id
1 'polypeptide(L)'
;GNPLFFWTLDALQWSNVDRIIVAVDLPYVDYINQYKFSKLDVYVRDPKNSRDESATEDVLIELIDSWNLDDDILLAQATSPLTRTKDYNKGIKMYSDYDSIVSVVRQKRFIWNDEGYPSNYNLFNRPRRQDFKGYLVENGAFYIGHSEHIKKWNNRVYGKIGLCEMDENSYLELDSEEDF
;
A
#
# COMPACT_ATOMS: atom_id res chain seq x y z
N GLY A 1 24.23 -0.69 -0.87
CA GLY A 1 23.02 -1.01 -0.11
C GLY A 1 22.04 -1.80 -0.95
N ASN A 2 20.96 -2.29 -0.36
CA ASN A 2 19.90 -2.95 -1.11
C ASN A 2 19.01 -1.90 -1.80
N PRO A 3 18.40 -2.22 -2.96
CA PRO A 3 17.43 -1.34 -3.60
C PRO A 3 16.15 -1.18 -2.76
N LEU A 4 15.36 -0.13 -3.05
CA LEU A 4 14.16 0.20 -2.27
C LEU A 4 13.18 -0.97 -2.17
N PHE A 5 12.83 -1.60 -3.27
CA PHE A 5 11.89 -2.73 -3.32
C PHE A 5 12.31 -3.95 -2.47
N PHE A 6 13.61 -4.11 -2.21
CA PHE A 6 14.13 -5.23 -1.42
C PHE A 6 13.51 -5.29 -0.02
N TRP A 7 13.34 -4.14 0.63
CA TRP A 7 12.79 -4.06 1.98
C TRP A 7 11.33 -4.52 2.04
N THR A 8 10.55 -4.15 1.04
CA THR A 8 9.16 -4.61 0.88
C THR A 8 9.10 -6.12 0.63
N LEU A 9 9.94 -6.64 -0.27
CA LEU A 9 10.00 -8.07 -0.55
C LEU A 9 10.46 -8.89 0.66
N ASP A 10 11.46 -8.41 1.41
CA ASP A 10 11.94 -9.08 2.63
C ASP A 10 10.83 -9.13 3.68
N ALA A 11 10.12 -8.04 3.92
CA ALA A 11 9.01 -8.02 4.87
C ALA A 11 7.85 -8.95 4.44
N LEU A 12 7.52 -9.01 3.15
CA LEU A 12 6.50 -9.90 2.59
C LEU A 12 6.92 -11.37 2.63
N GLN A 13 8.19 -11.70 2.36
CA GLN A 13 8.73 -13.06 2.42
C GLN A 13 8.45 -13.74 3.76
N TRP A 14 8.51 -12.98 4.85
CA TRP A 14 8.28 -13.46 6.21
C TRP A 14 6.85 -13.26 6.72
N SER A 15 5.97 -12.68 5.90
CA SER A 15 4.55 -12.51 6.22
C SER A 15 3.71 -13.74 5.89
N ASN A 16 2.42 -13.68 6.22
CA ASN A 16 1.47 -14.76 5.96
C ASN A 16 0.91 -14.77 4.53
N VAL A 17 1.52 -14.05 3.58
CA VAL A 17 1.17 -14.21 2.16
C VAL A 17 1.73 -15.53 1.64
N ASP A 18 0.99 -16.22 0.76
CA ASP A 18 1.41 -17.49 0.17
C ASP A 18 2.38 -17.28 -1.00
N ARG A 19 2.17 -16.21 -1.76
CA ARG A 19 2.90 -15.88 -2.99
C ARG A 19 3.16 -14.39 -3.07
N ILE A 20 4.28 -14.01 -3.68
CA ILE A 20 4.66 -12.62 -3.96
C ILE A 20 4.82 -12.49 -5.47
N ILE A 21 4.12 -11.53 -6.08
CA ILE A 21 4.24 -11.24 -7.50
C ILE A 21 4.79 -9.83 -7.65
N VAL A 22 5.93 -9.70 -8.31
CA VAL A 22 6.51 -8.39 -8.64
C VAL A 22 6.19 -8.06 -10.08
N ALA A 23 5.36 -7.04 -10.30
CA ALA A 23 5.03 -6.51 -11.61
C ALA A 23 6.09 -5.49 -12.03
N VAL A 24 6.84 -5.80 -13.09
CA VAL A 24 7.97 -4.99 -13.59
C VAL A 24 7.94 -4.83 -15.10
N ASP A 25 8.71 -3.87 -15.60
CA ASP A 25 8.98 -3.74 -17.02
C ASP A 25 10.05 -4.73 -17.46
N LEU A 26 9.98 -5.17 -18.71
CA LEU A 26 10.85 -6.20 -19.26
C LEU A 26 12.35 -5.99 -18.98
N PRO A 27 12.93 -4.78 -19.05
CA PRO A 27 14.36 -4.57 -18.79
C PRO A 27 14.80 -4.87 -17.36
N TYR A 28 13.86 -4.92 -16.40
CA TYR A 28 14.18 -5.12 -14.99
C TYR A 28 14.02 -6.56 -14.49
N VAL A 29 13.54 -7.47 -15.33
CA VAL A 29 13.28 -8.89 -14.98
C VAL A 29 14.55 -9.56 -14.45
N ASP A 30 15.68 -9.46 -15.17
CA ASP A 30 16.93 -10.08 -14.76
C ASP A 30 17.47 -9.47 -13.46
N TYR A 31 17.22 -8.18 -13.23
CA TYR A 31 17.61 -7.50 -12.01
C TYR A 31 16.81 -8.01 -10.80
N ILE A 32 15.51 -8.19 -10.94
CA ILE A 32 14.67 -8.75 -9.87
C ILE A 32 15.03 -10.21 -9.58
N ASN A 33 15.29 -11.01 -10.62
CA ASN A 33 15.64 -12.43 -10.51
C ASN A 33 16.97 -12.72 -9.80
N GLN A 34 17.81 -11.71 -9.57
CA GLN A 34 19.01 -11.85 -8.74
C GLN A 34 18.68 -12.07 -7.26
N TYR A 35 17.50 -11.61 -6.81
CA TYR A 35 17.04 -11.75 -5.43
C TYR A 35 16.29 -13.08 -5.24
N LYS A 36 16.81 -13.93 -4.36
CA LYS A 36 16.31 -15.31 -4.17
C LYS A 36 15.30 -15.39 -3.03
N PHE A 37 14.10 -14.86 -3.25
CA PHE A 37 12.98 -15.02 -2.35
C PHE A 37 12.16 -16.25 -2.75
N SER A 38 11.82 -17.13 -1.78
CA SER A 38 11.18 -18.43 -2.08
C SER A 38 9.73 -18.30 -2.54
N LYS A 39 9.06 -17.19 -2.22
CA LYS A 39 7.67 -16.90 -2.60
C LYS A 39 7.55 -16.05 -3.87
N LEU A 40 8.67 -15.62 -4.46
CA LEU A 40 8.72 -14.60 -5.51
C LEU A 40 8.46 -15.17 -6.89
N ASP A 41 7.51 -14.56 -7.59
CA ASP A 41 7.30 -14.66 -9.04
C ASP A 41 7.41 -13.27 -9.68
N VAL A 42 7.80 -13.24 -10.95
CA VAL A 42 7.93 -12.00 -11.72
C VAL A 42 6.86 -11.97 -12.81
N TYR A 43 6.13 -10.85 -12.87
CA TYR A 43 5.17 -10.55 -13.92
C TYR A 43 5.69 -9.38 -14.78
N VAL A 44 5.74 -9.55 -16.09
CA VAL A 44 6.12 -8.48 -17.02
C VAL A 44 4.87 -7.73 -17.45
N ARG A 45 4.81 -6.44 -17.09
CA ARG A 45 3.67 -5.56 -17.44
C ARG A 45 3.58 -5.32 -18.93
N ASP A 46 2.36 -5.13 -19.43
CA ASP A 46 2.15 -4.61 -20.79
C ASP A 46 2.74 -3.18 -20.87
N PRO A 47 3.48 -2.84 -21.94
CA PRO A 47 4.03 -1.49 -22.11
C PRO A 47 3.01 -0.36 -22.04
N LYS A 48 1.72 -0.63 -22.32
CA LYS A 48 0.66 0.37 -22.17
C LYS A 48 0.45 0.78 -20.71
N ASN A 49 0.70 -0.14 -19.75
CA ASN A 49 0.54 0.06 -18.32
C ASN A 49 1.88 0.36 -17.61
N SER A 50 2.95 0.61 -18.37
CA SER A 50 4.28 1.01 -17.90
C SER A 50 4.54 2.51 -18.01
N ARG A 51 3.50 3.31 -18.28
CA ARG A 51 3.59 4.76 -18.43
C ARG A 51 3.41 5.44 -17.09
N ASP A 52 3.95 6.65 -16.96
CA ASP A 52 3.84 7.45 -15.72
C ASP A 52 2.38 7.80 -15.38
N GLU A 53 1.51 7.90 -16.40
CA GLU A 53 0.08 8.16 -16.19
C GLU A 53 -0.77 6.91 -15.89
N SER A 54 -0.19 5.71 -15.94
CA SER A 54 -0.92 4.45 -15.71
C SER A 54 -1.31 4.33 -14.24
N ALA A 55 -2.59 4.10 -13.98
CA ALA A 55 -3.05 3.87 -12.63
C ALA A 55 -2.55 2.51 -12.09
N THR A 56 -2.34 2.42 -10.80
CA THR A 56 -1.98 1.15 -10.15
C THR A 56 -3.02 0.08 -10.41
N GLU A 57 -4.30 0.46 -10.48
CA GLU A 57 -5.42 -0.42 -10.80
C GLU A 57 -5.30 -1.05 -12.19
N ASP A 58 -4.78 -0.32 -13.18
CA ASP A 58 -4.62 -0.84 -14.54
C ASP A 58 -3.65 -2.03 -14.56
N VAL A 59 -2.51 -1.91 -13.86
CA VAL A 59 -1.52 -3.00 -13.71
C VAL A 59 -2.11 -4.16 -12.91
N LEU A 60 -2.84 -3.87 -11.86
CA LEU A 60 -3.43 -4.89 -10.99
C LEU A 60 -4.49 -5.71 -11.74
N ILE A 61 -5.39 -5.05 -12.50
CA ILE A 61 -6.40 -5.71 -13.32
C ILE A 61 -5.76 -6.50 -14.46
N GLU A 62 -4.72 -5.95 -15.10
CA GLU A 62 -3.96 -6.67 -16.13
C GLU A 62 -3.38 -7.98 -15.59
N LEU A 63 -2.77 -7.96 -14.41
CA LEU A 63 -2.23 -9.16 -13.77
C LEU A 63 -3.34 -10.16 -13.43
N ILE A 64 -4.46 -9.70 -12.83
CA ILE A 64 -5.61 -10.53 -12.48
C ILE A 64 -6.15 -11.24 -13.72
N ASP A 65 -6.31 -10.52 -14.83
CA ASP A 65 -6.82 -11.07 -16.09
C ASP A 65 -5.82 -12.04 -16.73
N SER A 66 -4.54 -11.67 -16.79
CA SER A 66 -3.50 -12.46 -17.45
C SER A 66 -3.27 -13.81 -16.78
N TRP A 67 -3.39 -13.86 -15.46
CA TRP A 67 -3.19 -15.09 -14.67
C TRP A 67 -4.48 -15.72 -14.19
N ASN A 68 -5.63 -15.15 -14.59
CA ASN A 68 -6.97 -15.59 -14.18
C ASN A 68 -7.07 -15.80 -12.67
N LEU A 69 -6.63 -14.78 -11.91
CA LEU A 69 -6.60 -14.85 -10.44
C LEU A 69 -8.02 -14.72 -9.88
N ASP A 70 -8.36 -15.59 -8.95
CA ASP A 70 -9.58 -15.57 -8.15
C ASP A 70 -9.19 -15.70 -6.67
N ASP A 71 -8.43 -14.71 -6.18
CA ASP A 71 -7.74 -14.75 -4.92
C ASP A 71 -7.89 -13.44 -4.15
N ASP A 72 -7.59 -13.49 -2.85
CA ASP A 72 -7.35 -12.31 -2.03
C ASP A 72 -5.98 -11.71 -2.37
N ILE A 73 -5.96 -10.45 -2.71
CA ILE A 73 -4.77 -9.73 -3.15
C ILE A 73 -4.35 -8.72 -2.09
N LEU A 74 -3.10 -8.81 -1.65
CA LEU A 74 -2.42 -7.77 -0.91
C LEU A 74 -1.53 -6.98 -1.88
N LEU A 75 -1.95 -5.77 -2.23
CA LEU A 75 -1.15 -4.82 -2.99
C LEU A 75 -0.20 -4.08 -2.03
N ALA A 76 1.10 -4.26 -2.19
CA ALA A 76 2.14 -3.55 -1.43
C ALA A 76 2.93 -2.61 -2.33
N GLN A 77 3.20 -1.39 -1.85
CA GLN A 77 3.98 -0.40 -2.59
C GLN A 77 5.45 -0.42 -2.16
N ALA A 78 6.36 -0.46 -3.14
CA ALA A 78 7.80 -0.48 -2.89
C ALA A 78 8.32 0.83 -2.29
N THR A 79 7.58 1.92 -2.47
CA THR A 79 7.87 3.26 -1.95
C THR A 79 7.67 3.40 -0.43
N SER A 80 7.14 2.36 0.24
CA SER A 80 6.91 2.34 1.69
C SER A 80 7.83 1.34 2.42
N PRO A 81 9.17 1.55 2.43
CA PRO A 81 10.16 0.57 2.92
C PRO A 81 10.12 0.33 4.43
N LEU A 82 9.44 1.17 5.19
CA LEU A 82 9.32 1.02 6.65
C LEU A 82 8.16 0.10 7.06
N THR A 83 7.41 -0.45 6.10
CA THR A 83 6.38 -1.46 6.34
C THR A 83 7.02 -2.77 6.76
N ARG A 84 6.54 -3.35 7.85
CA ARG A 84 7.12 -4.56 8.45
C ARG A 84 6.20 -5.76 8.27
N THR A 85 6.76 -6.94 8.37
CA THR A 85 6.01 -8.23 8.39
C THR A 85 4.79 -8.21 9.33
N LYS A 86 4.93 -7.63 10.52
CA LYS A 86 3.82 -7.51 11.50
C LYS A 86 2.64 -6.70 10.99
N ASP A 87 2.91 -5.69 10.15
CA ASP A 87 1.89 -4.78 9.63
C ASP A 87 1.07 -5.47 8.54
N TYR A 88 1.71 -6.21 7.64
CA TYR A 88 1.03 -7.08 6.67
C TYR A 88 0.19 -8.15 7.36
N ASN A 89 0.76 -8.86 8.34
CA ASN A 89 0.03 -9.90 9.08
C ASN A 89 -1.16 -9.35 9.87
N LYS A 90 -1.06 -8.12 10.38
CA LYS A 90 -2.18 -7.42 11.02
C LYS A 90 -3.30 -7.15 10.02
N GLY A 91 -2.97 -6.60 8.84
CA GLY A 91 -3.93 -6.37 7.76
C GLY A 91 -4.61 -7.66 7.30
N ILE A 92 -3.85 -8.71 7.04
CA ILE A 92 -4.36 -10.03 6.65
C ILE A 92 -5.34 -10.59 7.69
N LYS A 93 -4.98 -10.50 8.97
CA LYS A 93 -5.85 -10.95 10.06
C LYS A 93 -7.15 -10.15 10.15
N MET A 94 -7.09 -8.83 9.91
CA MET A 94 -8.26 -7.95 9.94
C MET A 94 -9.21 -8.21 8.76
N TYR A 95 -8.69 -8.65 7.63
CA TYR A 95 -9.44 -8.76 6.38
C TYR A 95 -10.66 -9.68 6.49
N SER A 96 -10.64 -10.68 7.37
CA SER A 96 -11.81 -11.57 7.60
C SER A 96 -13.10 -10.84 8.02
N ASP A 97 -13.00 -9.63 8.54
CA ASP A 97 -14.13 -8.83 9.04
C ASP A 97 -14.54 -7.69 8.10
N TYR A 98 -13.84 -7.50 6.97
CA TYR A 98 -13.99 -6.37 6.05
C TYR A 98 -13.96 -6.81 4.59
N ASP A 99 -14.51 -6.00 3.69
CA ASP A 99 -14.46 -6.23 2.25
C ASP A 99 -13.13 -5.77 1.63
N SER A 100 -12.54 -4.73 2.21
CA SER A 100 -11.18 -4.27 1.86
C SER A 100 -10.45 -3.69 3.06
N ILE A 101 -9.12 -3.70 3.01
CA ILE A 101 -8.23 -3.09 4.03
C ILE A 101 -7.42 -1.98 3.38
N VAL A 102 -7.23 -0.90 4.14
CA VAL A 102 -6.34 0.21 3.81
C VAL A 102 -5.35 0.40 4.95
N SER A 103 -4.07 0.49 4.63
CA SER A 103 -3.05 0.88 5.61
C SER A 103 -3.13 2.36 5.90
N VAL A 104 -3.08 2.72 7.19
CA VAL A 104 -3.19 4.10 7.65
C VAL A 104 -2.24 4.37 8.81
N VAL A 105 -1.92 5.64 9.02
CA VAL A 105 -1.20 6.11 10.21
C VAL A 105 -1.98 7.20 10.92
N ARG A 106 -1.79 7.32 12.23
CA ARG A 106 -2.43 8.36 13.02
C ARG A 106 -1.58 9.62 13.03
N GLN A 107 -2.11 10.69 12.43
CA GLN A 107 -1.48 12.02 12.41
C GLN A 107 -2.14 12.95 13.41
N LYS A 108 -1.34 13.51 14.33
CA LYS A 108 -1.76 14.51 15.33
C LYS A 108 -1.39 15.92 14.89
N ARG A 109 -1.72 16.26 13.64
CA ARG A 109 -1.46 17.57 13.04
C ARG A 109 -2.74 18.37 12.96
N PHE A 110 -2.64 19.69 13.20
CA PHE A 110 -3.74 20.61 12.99
C PHE A 110 -3.74 21.03 11.51
N ILE A 111 -4.86 20.79 10.84
CA ILE A 111 -5.03 21.02 9.41
C ILE A 111 -5.84 22.31 9.22
N TRP A 112 -5.43 23.12 8.25
CA TRP A 112 -6.07 24.33 7.84
C TRP A 112 -6.48 24.22 6.37
N ASN A 113 -7.59 24.84 6.00
CA ASN A 113 -7.94 25.01 4.60
C ASN A 113 -7.31 26.30 4.04
N ASP A 114 -7.40 26.51 2.73
CA ASP A 114 -6.80 27.66 2.03
C ASP A 114 -7.45 28.98 2.41
N GLU A 115 -8.70 28.96 2.93
CA GLU A 115 -9.42 30.13 3.42
C GLU A 115 -9.02 30.55 4.84
N GLY A 116 -8.08 29.81 5.47
CA GLY A 116 -7.54 30.15 6.80
C GLY A 116 -8.40 29.64 7.96
N TYR A 117 -9.26 28.65 7.74
CA TYR A 117 -10.04 28.00 8.81
C TYR A 117 -9.47 26.63 9.20
N PRO A 118 -9.49 26.25 10.50
CA PRO A 118 -9.09 24.92 10.91
C PRO A 118 -10.10 23.88 10.41
N SER A 119 -9.59 22.80 9.77
CA SER A 119 -10.41 21.73 9.21
C SER A 119 -10.68 20.60 10.19
N ASN A 120 -9.88 20.45 11.25
CA ASN A 120 -9.91 19.26 12.09
C ASN A 120 -9.90 19.53 13.60
N TYR A 121 -10.12 20.78 14.01
CA TYR A 121 -10.28 21.15 15.41
C TYR A 121 -11.13 22.44 15.57
N ASN A 122 -11.64 22.68 16.78
CA ASN A 122 -12.36 23.92 17.06
C ASN A 122 -11.36 25.04 17.40
N LEU A 123 -11.41 26.15 16.65
CA LEU A 123 -10.52 27.30 16.84
C LEU A 123 -10.63 27.91 18.25
N PHE A 124 -11.85 27.97 18.79
CA PHE A 124 -12.12 28.60 20.10
C PHE A 124 -11.86 27.64 21.26
N ASN A 125 -11.70 26.33 21.01
CA ASN A 125 -11.34 25.33 21.98
C ASN A 125 -10.25 24.40 21.43
N ARG A 126 -9.07 25.00 21.17
CA ARG A 126 -7.93 24.30 20.61
C ARG A 126 -7.38 23.27 21.61
N PRO A 127 -7.42 21.97 21.30
CA PRO A 127 -6.87 20.96 22.19
C PRO A 127 -5.35 21.02 22.25
N ARG A 128 -4.77 20.56 23.37
CA ARG A 128 -3.33 20.28 23.41
C ARG A 128 -3.02 19.11 22.50
N ARG A 129 -1.82 19.09 21.89
CA ARG A 129 -1.40 18.02 20.94
C ARG A 129 -1.51 16.62 21.57
N GLN A 130 -1.18 16.48 22.85
CA GLN A 130 -1.28 15.21 23.55
C GLN A 130 -2.71 14.72 23.76
N ASP A 131 -3.67 15.64 23.89
CA ASP A 131 -5.09 15.35 24.12
C ASP A 131 -5.86 15.22 22.79
N PHE A 132 -5.24 15.63 21.68
CA PHE A 132 -5.82 15.55 20.36
C PHE A 132 -5.69 14.14 19.80
N LYS A 133 -6.85 13.49 19.53
CA LYS A 133 -6.90 12.13 19.01
C LYS A 133 -6.22 12.00 17.65
N GLY A 134 -6.21 13.05 16.83
CA GLY A 134 -5.71 13.05 15.47
C GLY A 134 -6.65 12.37 14.48
N TYR A 135 -6.15 12.21 13.26
CA TYR A 135 -6.85 11.57 12.14
C TYR A 135 -6.04 10.40 11.61
N LEU A 136 -6.73 9.42 11.04
CA LEU A 136 -6.12 8.36 10.26
C LEU A 136 -5.95 8.87 8.83
N VAL A 137 -4.73 8.76 8.33
CA VAL A 137 -4.33 9.17 6.99
C VAL A 137 -3.77 7.96 6.27
N GLU A 138 -4.14 7.74 5.02
CA GLU A 138 -3.52 6.71 4.20
C GLU A 138 -2.01 6.97 4.08
N ASN A 139 -1.23 5.90 4.19
CA ASN A 139 0.23 5.98 4.05
C ASN A 139 0.74 5.20 2.83
N GLY A 140 -0.16 4.83 1.91
CA GLY A 140 0.19 4.17 0.66
C GLY A 140 0.81 2.78 0.78
N ALA A 141 1.07 2.27 2.00
CA ALA A 141 1.93 1.11 2.18
C ALA A 141 1.33 -0.18 1.63
N PHE A 142 0.05 -0.46 1.93
CA PHE A 142 -0.62 -1.63 1.38
C PHE A 142 -2.14 -1.53 1.44
N TYR A 143 -2.76 -2.33 0.57
CA TYR A 143 -4.21 -2.52 0.46
C TYR A 143 -4.51 -4.00 0.35
N ILE A 144 -5.68 -4.46 0.85
CA ILE A 144 -6.11 -5.85 0.68
C ILE A 144 -7.54 -5.86 0.16
N GLY A 145 -7.79 -6.71 -0.83
CA GLY A 145 -9.11 -6.92 -1.40
C GLY A 145 -9.16 -8.16 -2.30
N HIS A 146 -10.35 -8.60 -2.66
CA HIS A 146 -10.54 -9.75 -3.55
C HIS A 146 -10.46 -9.33 -5.02
N SER A 147 -9.79 -10.12 -5.84
CA SER A 147 -9.57 -9.87 -7.27
C SER A 147 -10.85 -9.53 -8.05
N GLU A 148 -11.93 -10.29 -7.85
CA GLU A 148 -13.22 -10.05 -8.50
C GLU A 148 -13.76 -8.63 -8.20
N HIS A 149 -13.71 -8.22 -6.93
CA HIS A 149 -14.22 -6.93 -6.52
C HIS A 149 -13.35 -5.77 -6.99
N ILE A 150 -12.02 -5.94 -6.97
CA ILE A 150 -11.09 -4.95 -7.53
C ILE A 150 -11.41 -4.70 -9.00
N LYS A 151 -11.60 -5.74 -9.79
CA LYS A 151 -12.02 -5.62 -11.20
C LYS A 151 -13.38 -4.96 -11.34
N LYS A 152 -14.37 -5.41 -10.58
CA LYS A 152 -15.74 -4.92 -10.64
C LYS A 152 -15.86 -3.42 -10.38
N TRP A 153 -15.11 -2.93 -9.40
CA TRP A 153 -15.17 -1.53 -8.97
C TRP A 153 -14.07 -0.67 -9.60
N ASN A 154 -13.12 -1.27 -10.31
CA ASN A 154 -11.90 -0.62 -10.79
C ASN A 154 -11.23 0.19 -9.67
N ASN A 155 -11.16 -0.40 -8.48
CA ASN A 155 -10.68 0.25 -7.27
C ASN A 155 -10.19 -0.81 -6.28
N ARG A 156 -9.06 -0.55 -5.63
CA ARG A 156 -8.49 -1.38 -4.55
C ARG A 156 -9.19 -1.19 -3.20
N VAL A 157 -10.05 -0.16 -3.07
CA VAL A 157 -10.80 0.17 -1.85
C VAL A 157 -12.29 0.15 -2.15
N TYR A 158 -13.05 -0.72 -1.48
CA TYR A 158 -14.48 -0.91 -1.71
C TYR A 158 -15.17 -1.53 -0.48
N GLY A 159 -16.51 -1.49 -0.47
CA GLY A 159 -17.33 -2.16 0.53
C GLY A 159 -17.14 -1.66 1.96
N LYS A 160 -17.16 -2.57 2.92
CA LYS A 160 -16.83 -2.30 4.32
C LYS A 160 -15.32 -2.24 4.49
N ILE A 161 -14.79 -1.04 4.67
CA ILE A 161 -13.35 -0.76 4.71
C ILE A 161 -12.81 -0.92 6.12
N GLY A 162 -11.75 -1.73 6.28
CA GLY A 162 -10.97 -1.86 7.50
C GLY A 162 -9.72 -0.96 7.44
N LEU A 163 -9.51 -0.14 8.47
CA LEU A 163 -8.34 0.74 8.57
C LEU A 163 -7.25 0.06 9.40
N CYS A 164 -6.20 -0.41 8.76
CA CYS A 164 -5.05 -1.03 9.42
C CYS A 164 -4.08 0.05 9.90
N GLU A 165 -4.25 0.51 11.15
CA GLU A 165 -3.40 1.55 11.74
C GLU A 165 -2.00 1.01 12.00
N MET A 166 -0.99 1.65 11.41
CA MET A 166 0.43 1.36 11.53
C MET A 166 1.14 2.36 12.43
N ASP A 167 2.41 2.10 12.75
CA ASP A 167 3.25 3.04 13.50
C ASP A 167 3.42 4.37 12.73
N GLU A 168 3.49 5.52 13.42
CA GLU A 168 3.59 6.85 12.80
C GLU A 168 4.80 6.97 11.84
N ASN A 169 5.91 6.29 12.13
CA ASN A 169 7.09 6.28 11.27
C ASN A 169 6.83 5.66 9.88
N SER A 170 5.80 4.86 9.73
CA SER A 170 5.40 4.25 8.44
C SER A 170 4.69 5.25 7.52
N TYR A 171 4.58 6.51 7.90
CA TYR A 171 4.06 7.58 7.03
C TYR A 171 5.06 7.99 5.94
N LEU A 172 6.32 7.62 6.07
CA LEU A 172 7.35 7.92 5.08
C LEU A 172 7.10 7.14 3.79
N GLU A 173 6.86 7.85 2.71
CA GLU A 173 6.89 7.37 1.33
C GLU A 173 8.13 7.96 0.64
N LEU A 174 8.79 7.17 -0.21
CA LEU A 174 9.98 7.58 -0.96
C LEU A 174 9.63 7.63 -2.45
N ASP A 175 9.02 8.73 -2.86
CA ASP A 175 8.52 8.92 -4.23
C ASP A 175 9.44 9.79 -5.09
N SER A 176 10.33 10.57 -4.46
CA SER A 176 11.26 11.46 -5.15
C SER A 176 12.69 11.32 -4.62
N GLU A 177 13.68 11.85 -5.36
CA GLU A 177 15.08 11.90 -4.92
C GLU A 177 15.27 12.76 -3.64
N GLU A 178 14.36 13.66 -3.37
CA GLU A 178 14.38 14.56 -2.19
C GLU A 178 13.97 13.83 -0.90
N ASP A 179 13.37 12.64 -1.00
CA ASP A 179 12.92 11.84 0.14
C ASP A 179 14.02 10.94 0.74
N PHE A 180 15.23 10.91 0.12
CA PHE A 180 16.39 10.09 0.53
C PHE A 180 17.37 10.77 1.48
#